data_98eb24e5135b8f4f35c13b3259cb8476
#
_entry.id   98eb24e5135b8f4f35c13b3259cb8476
#
_cell.length_a   1.000
_cell.length_b   1.000
_cell.length_c   1.000
_cell.angle_alpha   90.00
_cell.angle_beta   90.00
_cell.angle_gamma   90.00
#
_symmetry.space_group_name_H-M   'P 1'
#
loop_
_entity.id
_entity.type
_entity.pdbx_description
1 polymer ?
#
loop_
_entity_poly.entity_id
_entity_poly.type
_entity_poly.pdbx_seq_one_letter_code
_entity_poly.pdbx_strand_id
1 'polypeptide(L)'
;MSHSSFRFEGLTLTVQDIERSLDFYGKKLGLTVWHNAAPDFAMLKIGDKIGGGTIGLLSIARAKSDGAEETTALQKRSIHVEFSTDDLDGLYKDLQSRSVIFHEPPHDEPWERSMTAFDPDGYAIEFAQGRRGHNATG
;
A
#
# COMPACT_ATOMS: atom_id res chain seq x y z
N MET A 1 -37.66 1.46 -6.11
CA MET A 1 -36.78 2.42 -6.76
C MET A 1 -35.36 1.90 -6.76
N SER A 2 -34.70 1.99 -7.88
CA SER A 2 -33.33 1.53 -7.91
C SER A 2 -32.37 2.72 -7.81
N HIS A 3 -31.27 2.49 -7.14
CA HIS A 3 -30.19 3.46 -6.99
C HIS A 3 -28.92 2.88 -7.55
N SER A 4 -28.19 3.70 -8.27
CA SER A 4 -26.81 3.34 -8.55
C SER A 4 -26.03 3.33 -7.24
N SER A 5 -25.27 2.30 -7.02
CA SER A 5 -24.45 2.18 -5.82
C SER A 5 -22.98 2.06 -6.21
N PHE A 6 -22.13 2.38 -5.27
CA PHE A 6 -20.68 2.25 -5.48
C PHE A 6 -20.02 1.84 -4.18
N ARG A 7 -18.82 1.29 -4.30
CA ARG A 7 -18.00 0.91 -3.16
C ARG A 7 -16.55 1.25 -3.46
N PHE A 8 -15.79 1.43 -2.40
CA PHE A 8 -14.36 1.65 -2.57
C PHE A 8 -13.68 0.37 -3.04
N GLU A 9 -12.88 0.46 -4.08
CA GLU A 9 -12.14 -0.68 -4.61
C GLU A 9 -10.69 -0.68 -4.22
N GLY A 10 -10.06 0.47 -4.27
CA GLY A 10 -8.64 0.60 -4.02
C GLY A 10 -8.10 1.89 -4.57
N LEU A 11 -6.80 1.98 -4.63
CA LEU A 11 -6.14 3.15 -5.19
C LEU A 11 -5.06 2.72 -6.17
N THR A 12 -4.65 3.64 -7.03
CA THR A 12 -3.57 3.43 -7.99
C THR A 12 -2.46 4.40 -7.68
N LEU A 13 -1.25 3.86 -7.61
CA LEU A 13 -0.02 4.64 -7.41
C LEU A 13 0.72 4.75 -8.73
N THR A 14 1.23 5.95 -9.01
CA THR A 14 2.09 6.15 -10.17
C THR A 14 3.52 5.82 -9.79
N VAL A 15 4.14 4.90 -10.52
CA VAL A 15 5.44 4.35 -10.17
C VAL A 15 6.40 4.42 -11.36
N GLN A 16 7.70 4.44 -11.07
CA GLN A 16 8.70 4.49 -12.14
C GLN A 16 8.87 3.18 -12.86
N ASP A 17 8.82 2.07 -12.13
CA ASP A 17 9.13 0.74 -12.67
C ASP A 17 8.16 -0.26 -12.09
N ILE A 18 7.26 -0.79 -12.91
CA ILE A 18 6.24 -1.75 -12.49
C ILE A 18 6.87 -2.99 -11.85
N GLU A 19 7.93 -3.53 -12.47
CA GLU A 19 8.56 -4.75 -11.95
C GLU A 19 9.17 -4.53 -10.57
N ARG A 20 9.80 -3.38 -10.36
CA ARG A 20 10.37 -3.02 -9.05
C ARG A 20 9.26 -2.90 -7.99
N SER A 21 8.14 -2.29 -8.36
CA SER A 21 7.01 -2.15 -7.43
C SER A 21 6.33 -3.48 -7.15
N LEU A 22 6.23 -4.36 -8.16
CA LEU A 22 5.70 -5.71 -7.95
C LEU A 22 6.59 -6.52 -7.01
N ASP A 23 7.90 -6.35 -7.09
CA ASP A 23 8.82 -6.99 -6.15
C ASP A 23 8.54 -6.52 -4.72
N PHE A 24 8.35 -5.23 -4.53
CA PHE A 24 8.07 -4.68 -3.21
C PHE A 24 6.71 -5.14 -2.67
N TYR A 25 5.63 -4.86 -3.40
CA TYR A 25 4.28 -5.17 -2.91
C TYR A 25 3.97 -6.66 -2.96
N GLY A 26 4.44 -7.35 -3.98
CA GLY A 26 4.15 -8.78 -4.14
C GLY A 26 5.07 -9.66 -3.33
N LYS A 27 6.38 -9.55 -3.53
CA LYS A 27 7.33 -10.43 -2.85
C LYS A 27 7.62 -10.02 -1.42
N LYS A 28 7.89 -8.74 -1.18
CA LYS A 28 8.26 -8.28 0.16
C LYS A 28 7.07 -8.14 1.09
N LEU A 29 5.99 -7.50 0.64
CA LEU A 29 4.79 -7.35 1.47
C LEU A 29 3.87 -8.56 1.40
N GLY A 30 3.96 -9.36 0.36
CA GLY A 30 3.15 -10.58 0.25
C GLY A 30 1.77 -10.39 -0.32
N LEU A 31 1.51 -9.30 -1.04
CA LEU A 31 0.23 -9.11 -1.69
C LEU A 31 0.15 -9.97 -2.96
N THR A 32 -1.06 -10.36 -3.34
CA THR A 32 -1.27 -11.20 -4.51
C THR A 32 -1.31 -10.38 -5.78
N VAL A 33 -0.46 -10.69 -6.74
CA VAL A 33 -0.52 -10.06 -8.07
C VAL A 33 -1.74 -10.61 -8.78
N TRP A 34 -2.69 -9.73 -9.08
CA TRP A 34 -3.92 -10.11 -9.73
C TRP A 34 -3.88 -9.90 -11.24
N HIS A 35 -3.21 -8.84 -11.66
CA HIS A 35 -3.09 -8.53 -13.08
C HIS A 35 -1.73 -7.90 -13.32
N ASN A 36 -1.04 -8.37 -14.33
CA ASN A 36 0.27 -7.83 -14.69
C ASN A 36 0.29 -7.49 -16.17
N ALA A 37 0.21 -6.20 -16.45
CA ALA A 37 0.32 -5.66 -17.81
C ALA A 37 1.54 -4.74 -17.89
N ALA A 38 2.66 -5.19 -17.32
CA ALA A 38 3.92 -4.44 -17.41
C ALA A 38 4.31 -4.26 -18.89
N PRO A 39 4.96 -3.14 -19.24
CA PRO A 39 5.48 -2.11 -18.35
C PRO A 39 4.48 -1.01 -17.95
N ASP A 40 3.25 -1.06 -18.43
CA ASP A 40 2.29 0.05 -18.27
C ASP A 40 1.53 0.02 -16.95
N PHE A 41 1.06 -1.16 -16.53
CA PHE A 41 0.15 -1.27 -15.42
C PHE A 41 0.24 -2.64 -14.75
N ALA A 42 -0.08 -2.68 -13.46
CA ALA A 42 -0.29 -3.92 -12.72
C ALA A 42 -1.27 -3.67 -11.59
N MET A 43 -1.82 -4.74 -11.04
CA MET A 43 -2.76 -4.64 -9.92
C MET A 43 -2.53 -5.79 -8.96
N LEU A 44 -2.53 -5.46 -7.66
CA LEU A 44 -2.40 -6.44 -6.59
C LEU A 44 -3.64 -6.41 -5.70
N LYS A 45 -3.98 -7.56 -5.16
CA LYS A 45 -5.09 -7.70 -4.21
C LYS A 45 -4.55 -7.81 -2.79
N ILE A 46 -5.29 -7.21 -1.87
CA ILE A 46 -4.99 -7.33 -0.45
C ILE A 46 -5.82 -8.50 0.08
N GLY A 47 -5.15 -9.59 0.43
CA GLY A 47 -5.80 -10.80 0.89
C GLY A 47 -6.50 -11.55 -0.23
N ASP A 48 -7.16 -12.65 0.13
CA ASP A 48 -7.86 -13.51 -0.83
C ASP A 48 -9.36 -13.26 -0.86
N LYS A 49 -9.85 -12.35 -0.04
CA LYS A 49 -11.29 -12.11 0.09
C LYS A 49 -11.76 -11.06 -0.90
N ILE A 50 -12.96 -11.27 -1.41
CA ILE A 50 -13.65 -10.27 -2.22
C ILE A 50 -13.88 -9.04 -1.34
N GLY A 51 -13.52 -7.86 -1.86
CA GLY A 51 -13.68 -6.61 -1.13
C GLY A 51 -12.51 -6.22 -0.24
N GLY A 52 -11.41 -6.97 -0.27
CA GLY A 52 -10.22 -6.65 0.51
C GLY A 52 -9.44 -5.44 -0.01
N GLY A 53 -9.81 -4.93 -1.15
CA GLY A 53 -9.14 -3.79 -1.74
C GLY A 53 -8.04 -4.17 -2.72
N THR A 54 -7.67 -3.20 -3.56
CA THR A 54 -6.62 -3.37 -4.55
C THR A 54 -5.64 -2.21 -4.51
N ILE A 55 -4.42 -2.49 -4.94
CA ILE A 55 -3.44 -1.46 -5.24
C ILE A 55 -3.08 -1.60 -6.71
N GLY A 56 -3.38 -0.56 -7.48
CA GLY A 56 -2.96 -0.46 -8.87
C GLY A 56 -1.63 0.24 -8.97
N LEU A 57 -0.85 -0.14 -9.96
CA LEU A 57 0.46 0.44 -10.24
C LEU A 57 0.42 0.92 -11.69
N LEU A 58 0.54 2.22 -11.89
CA LEU A 58 0.56 2.81 -13.23
C LEU A 58 1.94 3.39 -13.50
N SER A 59 2.55 3.05 -14.62
CA SER A 59 3.87 3.58 -14.93
C SER A 59 3.82 5.09 -15.16
N ILE A 60 4.88 5.79 -14.76
CA ILE A 60 5.01 7.23 -15.00
C ILE A 60 4.94 7.52 -16.49
N ALA A 61 5.55 6.69 -17.33
CA ALA A 61 5.51 6.87 -18.77
C ALA A 61 4.07 6.85 -19.29
N ARG A 62 3.25 5.92 -18.80
CA ARG A 62 1.84 5.85 -19.19
C ARG A 62 1.06 7.04 -18.65
N ALA A 63 1.28 7.41 -17.39
CA ALA A 63 0.61 8.56 -16.79
C ALA A 63 0.92 9.85 -17.57
N LYS A 64 2.18 10.06 -17.96
CA LYS A 64 2.59 11.21 -18.74
C LYS A 64 1.95 11.23 -20.12
N SER A 65 1.81 10.07 -20.76
CA SER A 65 1.14 10.00 -22.07
C SER A 65 -0.35 10.36 -21.95
N ASP A 66 -0.93 10.20 -20.76
CA ASP A 66 -2.31 10.58 -20.48
C ASP A 66 -2.43 12.01 -19.97
N GLY A 67 -1.33 12.77 -19.91
CA GLY A 67 -1.32 14.19 -19.57
C GLY A 67 -0.89 14.52 -18.15
N ALA A 68 -0.48 13.54 -17.36
CA ALA A 68 -0.03 13.81 -16.00
C ALA A 68 1.30 14.53 -15.95
N GLU A 69 1.48 15.37 -14.93
CA GLU A 69 2.73 16.06 -14.64
C GLU A 69 3.52 15.29 -13.58
N GLU A 70 4.78 15.68 -13.41
CA GLU A 70 5.64 15.02 -12.43
C GLU A 70 5.16 15.24 -10.99
N THR A 71 5.26 14.19 -10.19
CA THR A 71 4.87 14.21 -8.79
C THR A 71 6.06 14.54 -7.92
N THR A 72 5.91 15.51 -7.02
CA THR A 72 6.96 15.86 -6.07
C THR A 72 7.02 14.85 -4.93
N ALA A 73 8.13 14.86 -4.17
CA ALA A 73 8.27 14.02 -2.99
C ALA A 73 7.17 14.32 -1.95
N LEU A 74 6.82 15.59 -1.78
CA LEU A 74 5.75 15.96 -0.84
C LEU A 74 4.40 15.42 -1.27
N GLN A 75 4.09 15.46 -2.55
CA GLN A 75 2.85 14.94 -3.06
C GLN A 75 2.75 13.42 -2.84
N LYS A 76 3.86 12.70 -3.03
CA LYS A 76 3.90 11.25 -2.77
C LYS A 76 3.71 10.96 -1.28
N ARG A 77 4.29 11.75 -0.41
CA ARG A 77 4.13 11.60 1.04
C ARG A 77 2.75 11.97 1.54
N SER A 78 1.97 12.68 0.75
CA SER A 78 0.60 13.02 1.09
C SER A 78 -0.34 11.83 0.96
N ILE A 79 0.13 10.75 0.32
CA ILE A 79 -0.63 9.53 0.16
C ILE A 79 -0.04 8.48 1.07
N HIS A 80 -0.84 8.02 2.03
CA HIS A 80 -0.45 6.94 2.93
C HIS A 80 -1.24 5.70 2.56
N VAL A 81 -0.55 4.62 2.27
CA VAL A 81 -1.20 3.32 2.10
C VAL A 81 -1.15 2.65 3.47
N GLU A 82 -2.31 2.39 4.05
CA GLU A 82 -2.39 1.93 5.43
C GLU A 82 -2.90 0.49 5.50
N PHE A 83 -2.18 -0.32 6.26
CA PHE A 83 -2.55 -1.70 6.54
C PHE A 83 -2.72 -1.89 8.04
N SER A 84 -3.60 -2.79 8.43
CA SER A 84 -3.77 -3.20 9.82
C SER A 84 -3.14 -4.55 10.07
N THR A 85 -2.67 -4.76 11.27
CA THR A 85 -2.16 -6.06 11.71
C THR A 85 -2.49 -6.27 13.18
N ASP A 86 -2.58 -7.53 13.60
CA ASP A 86 -2.78 -7.88 15.00
C ASP A 86 -1.45 -8.04 15.75
N ASP A 87 -0.34 -8.09 15.03
CA ASP A 87 1.00 -8.26 15.62
C ASP A 87 2.01 -7.39 14.87
N LEU A 88 2.10 -6.14 15.26
CA LEU A 88 2.97 -5.18 14.59
C LEU A 88 4.44 -5.54 14.74
N ASP A 89 4.87 -5.92 15.95
CA ASP A 89 6.28 -6.23 16.18
C ASP A 89 6.73 -7.49 15.44
N GLY A 90 5.87 -8.48 15.35
CA GLY A 90 6.15 -9.68 14.56
C GLY A 90 6.22 -9.37 13.07
N LEU A 91 5.28 -8.55 12.59
CA LEU A 91 5.28 -8.12 11.19
C LEU A 91 6.55 -7.31 10.87
N TYR A 92 6.98 -6.45 11.79
CA TYR A 92 8.21 -5.68 11.62
C TYR A 92 9.41 -6.58 11.37
N LYS A 93 9.57 -7.62 12.19
CA LYS A 93 10.66 -8.59 12.03
C LYS A 93 10.58 -9.32 10.69
N ASP A 94 9.39 -9.77 10.32
CA ASP A 94 9.17 -10.46 9.07
C ASP A 94 9.53 -9.59 7.87
N LEU A 95 9.06 -8.36 7.85
CA LEU A 95 9.31 -7.46 6.74
C LEU A 95 10.78 -7.07 6.65
N GLN A 96 11.45 -6.88 7.81
CA GLN A 96 12.89 -6.64 7.80
C GLN A 96 13.65 -7.82 7.22
N SER A 97 13.21 -9.04 7.49
CA SER A 97 13.86 -10.23 6.93
C SER A 97 13.71 -10.30 5.40
N ARG A 98 12.74 -9.59 4.84
CA ARG A 98 12.53 -9.48 3.39
C ARG A 98 13.07 -8.16 2.84
N SER A 99 13.95 -7.51 3.58
CA SER A 99 14.65 -6.29 3.15
C SER A 99 13.76 -5.06 3.01
N VAL A 100 12.66 -5.00 3.74
CA VAL A 100 11.88 -3.77 3.84
C VAL A 100 12.57 -2.83 4.83
N ILE A 101 12.80 -1.60 4.40
CA ILE A 101 13.46 -0.58 5.20
C ILE A 101 12.41 0.32 5.81
N PHE A 102 12.44 0.46 7.13
CA PHE A 102 11.48 1.29 7.85
C PHE A 102 12.05 2.66 8.14
N HIS A 103 11.27 3.67 7.83
CA HIS A 103 11.56 5.05 8.19
C HIS A 103 11.29 5.27 9.67
N GLU A 104 10.19 4.70 10.15
CA GLU A 104 9.84 4.73 11.57
C GLU A 104 9.58 3.30 12.04
N PRO A 105 10.34 2.81 13.03
CA PRO A 105 10.07 1.49 13.61
C PRO A 105 8.79 1.51 14.45
N PRO A 106 8.34 0.34 14.96
CA PRO A 106 7.15 0.30 15.81
C PRO A 106 7.25 1.28 16.97
N HIS A 107 6.23 2.09 17.13
CA HIS A 107 6.13 3.08 18.20
C HIS A 107 4.68 3.34 18.54
N ASP A 108 4.45 3.87 19.75
CA ASP A 108 3.11 4.13 20.24
C ASP A 108 2.70 5.57 19.95
N GLU A 109 1.52 5.70 19.38
CA GLU A 109 0.80 6.96 19.27
C GLU A 109 -0.38 6.93 20.22
N PRO A 110 -0.99 8.08 20.57
CA PRO A 110 -2.15 8.07 21.45
C PRO A 110 -3.31 7.21 20.94
N TRP A 111 -3.42 7.03 19.63
CA TRP A 111 -4.54 6.31 19.00
C TRP A 111 -4.19 4.93 18.49
N GLU A 112 -2.91 4.59 18.38
CA GLU A 112 -2.50 3.29 17.84
C GLU A 112 -1.00 3.06 18.02
N ARG A 113 -0.59 1.83 17.77
CA ARG A 113 0.83 1.51 17.59
C ARG A 113 1.07 1.35 16.11
N SER A 114 2.09 2.00 15.58
CA SER A 114 2.32 2.03 14.14
C SER A 114 3.80 2.03 13.76
N MET A 115 4.06 1.78 12.49
CA MET A 115 5.37 1.87 11.88
C MET A 115 5.22 2.26 10.42
N THR A 116 6.24 2.90 9.85
CA THR A 116 6.16 3.41 8.49
C THR A 116 7.37 2.99 7.68
N ALA A 117 7.12 2.47 6.48
CA ALA A 117 8.14 2.20 5.48
C ALA A 117 7.86 3.06 4.25
N PHE A 118 8.84 3.16 3.36
CA PHE A 118 8.62 3.76 2.06
C PHE A 118 8.71 2.68 1.00
N ASP A 119 7.84 2.79 0.00
CA ASP A 119 7.96 1.94 -1.17
C ASP A 119 9.10 2.45 -2.07
N PRO A 120 9.45 1.74 -3.15
CA PRO A 120 10.57 2.16 -4.01
C PRO A 120 10.43 3.55 -4.63
N ASP A 121 9.21 4.08 -4.72
CA ASP A 121 8.95 5.39 -5.29
C ASP A 121 8.79 6.49 -4.25
N GLY A 122 8.85 6.15 -2.97
CA GLY A 122 8.74 7.12 -1.88
C GLY A 122 7.35 7.31 -1.32
N TYR A 123 6.39 6.46 -1.67
CA TYR A 123 5.08 6.50 -1.05
C TYR A 123 5.17 5.93 0.37
N ALA A 124 4.48 6.56 1.30
CA ALA A 124 4.46 6.11 2.69
C ALA A 124 3.54 4.88 2.83
N ILE A 125 4.09 3.82 3.42
CA ILE A 125 3.35 2.61 3.70
C ILE A 125 3.29 2.46 5.22
N GLU A 126 2.12 2.60 5.79
CA GLU A 126 1.93 2.55 7.23
C GLU A 126 1.27 1.24 7.63
N PHE A 127 1.78 0.65 8.69
CA PHE A 127 1.19 -0.52 9.32
C PHE A 127 0.81 -0.15 10.74
N ALA A 128 -0.40 -0.48 11.14
CA ALA A 128 -0.90 -0.12 12.44
C ALA A 128 -1.54 -1.30 13.14
N GLN A 129 -1.29 -1.39 14.44
CA GLN A 129 -1.99 -2.30 15.32
C GLN A 129 -3.06 -1.50 16.04
N GLY A 130 -4.30 -1.82 15.75
CA GLY A 130 -5.43 -1.07 16.26
C GLY A 130 -5.51 -1.06 17.77
N ARG A 131 -6.14 -0.04 18.28
CA ARG A 131 -6.36 0.08 19.71
C ARG A 131 -7.31 -1.00 20.18
N ARG A 132 -7.08 -1.44 21.40
CA ARG A 132 -7.85 -2.50 22.01
C ARG A 132 -9.35 -2.18 22.02
N GLY A 133 -9.72 -0.97 22.43
CA GLY A 133 -11.11 -0.56 22.45
C GLY A 133 -11.73 -0.51 21.07
N HIS A 134 -10.97 -0.09 20.08
CA HIS A 134 -11.40 -0.07 18.68
C HIS A 134 -11.72 -1.48 18.20
N ASN A 135 -10.82 -2.41 18.49
CA ASN A 135 -10.99 -3.80 18.06
C ASN A 135 -12.15 -4.48 18.79
N ALA A 136 -12.38 -4.14 20.03
CA ALA A 136 -13.44 -4.76 20.84
C ALA A 136 -14.83 -4.42 20.32
N THR A 137 -14.99 -3.29 19.66
CA THR A 137 -16.28 -2.88 19.11
C THR A 137 -16.51 -3.38 17.70
N GLY A 138 -15.45 -3.87 17.09
CA GLY A 138 -15.49 -4.32 15.69
C GLY A 138 -16.16 -5.64 15.50
#